data_371048a34771b38a407f95574609f983
#
_entry.id   371048a34771b38a407f95574609f983
#
_cell.length_a   1.000
_cell.length_b   1.000
_cell.length_c   1.000
_cell.angle_alpha   90.00
_cell.angle_beta   90.00
_cell.angle_gamma   90.00
#
_symmetry.space_group_name_H-M   'P 1'
#
loop_
_entity.id
_entity.type
_entity.pdbx_description
1 polymer ?
#
loop_
_entity_poly.entity_id
_entity_poly.type
_entity_poly.pdbx_seq_one_letter_code
_entity_poly.pdbx_strand_id
1 'polypeptide(L)'
;MARIFSFLSIIILLSSCKKEDDGLRNGYFWLYGAGLKDIYEEEATNGISEKWKIKWVDAGDCTIDYETLKKITNANKKTQAAIENKYGKGWDVKYDKDVEDFMMKRVDVMDVLIVNKLFRSKLRDHNIPIDDVDKEVKGLNDKGQYEVAVINQKLEYENKICFRVNVDTKKRTVNLIK
;
A
#
# COMPACT_ATOMS: atom_id res chain seq x y z
N MET A 1 -67.58 -27.10 -17.10
CA MET A 1 -66.83 -25.88 -16.74
C MET A 1 -65.42 -26.30 -16.27
N ALA A 2 -64.46 -26.29 -17.19
CA ALA A 2 -63.08 -26.68 -16.91
C ALA A 2 -62.26 -25.41 -16.76
N ARG A 3 -61.62 -25.20 -15.57
CA ARG A 3 -60.69 -24.08 -15.30
C ARG A 3 -59.31 -24.50 -15.72
N ILE A 4 -58.83 -23.88 -16.77
CA ILE A 4 -57.43 -23.99 -17.24
C ILE A 4 -56.58 -23.13 -16.34
N PHE A 5 -55.74 -23.75 -15.49
CA PHE A 5 -54.67 -23.06 -14.75
C PHE A 5 -53.47 -22.89 -15.68
N SER A 6 -53.27 -21.66 -16.13
CA SER A 6 -52.07 -21.28 -16.88
C SER A 6 -50.92 -21.11 -15.91
N PHE A 7 -49.98 -22.06 -15.87
CA PHE A 7 -48.70 -21.93 -15.15
C PHE A 7 -47.80 -21.03 -15.96
N LEU A 8 -47.69 -19.77 -15.53
CA LEU A 8 -46.71 -18.83 -16.05
C LEU A 8 -45.36 -19.15 -15.38
N SER A 9 -44.53 -19.96 -16.04
CA SER A 9 -43.15 -20.24 -15.61
C SER A 9 -42.32 -18.98 -15.79
N ILE A 10 -42.09 -18.26 -14.69
CA ILE A 10 -41.10 -17.18 -14.64
C ILE A 10 -39.72 -17.83 -14.63
N ILE A 11 -39.08 -17.90 -15.79
CA ILE A 11 -37.68 -18.25 -15.92
C ILE A 11 -36.89 -17.05 -15.43
N ILE A 12 -36.48 -17.08 -14.15
CA ILE A 12 -35.47 -16.15 -13.60
C ILE A 12 -34.16 -16.55 -14.24
N LEU A 13 -33.79 -15.85 -15.30
CA LEU A 13 -32.44 -15.87 -15.83
C LEU A 13 -31.52 -15.28 -14.76
N LEU A 14 -31.01 -16.13 -13.90
CA LEU A 14 -29.86 -15.84 -13.08
C LEU A 14 -28.69 -15.64 -14.04
N SER A 15 -28.56 -14.44 -14.60
CA SER A 15 -27.34 -13.98 -15.22
C SER A 15 -26.30 -13.93 -14.10
N SER A 16 -25.59 -15.06 -13.94
CA SER A 16 -24.34 -15.10 -13.19
C SER A 16 -23.38 -14.15 -13.90
N CYS A 17 -23.44 -12.86 -13.57
CA CYS A 17 -22.38 -11.94 -13.88
C CYS A 17 -21.12 -12.53 -13.22
N LYS A 18 -20.28 -13.22 -13.99
CA LYS A 18 -18.91 -13.46 -13.59
C LYS A 18 -18.34 -12.09 -13.28
N LYS A 19 -18.19 -11.78 -12.00
CA LYS A 19 -17.52 -10.57 -11.55
C LYS A 19 -16.14 -10.62 -12.16
N GLU A 20 -15.91 -9.77 -13.15
CA GLU A 20 -14.62 -9.71 -13.80
C GLU A 20 -13.58 -9.36 -12.73
N ASP A 21 -12.46 -10.08 -12.69
CA ASP A 21 -11.40 -9.81 -11.72
C ASP A 21 -10.84 -8.41 -12.03
N ASP A 22 -11.27 -7.44 -11.25
CA ASP A 22 -10.88 -6.03 -11.33
C ASP A 22 -9.60 -5.74 -10.53
N GLY A 23 -8.94 -6.80 -10.04
CA GLY A 23 -7.73 -6.69 -9.22
C GLY A 23 -7.99 -6.18 -7.80
N LEU A 24 -9.25 -6.00 -7.40
CA LEU A 24 -9.60 -5.55 -6.04
C LEU A 24 -9.57 -6.74 -5.07
N ARG A 25 -8.63 -6.71 -4.12
CA ARG A 25 -8.43 -7.74 -3.09
C ARG A 25 -8.27 -7.08 -1.73
N ASN A 26 -9.03 -7.54 -0.75
CA ASN A 26 -8.97 -7.02 0.62
C ASN A 26 -9.10 -5.48 0.69
N GLY A 27 -9.89 -4.87 -0.21
CA GLY A 27 -10.11 -3.42 -0.27
C GLY A 27 -9.02 -2.62 -0.97
N TYR A 28 -8.01 -3.28 -1.58
CA TYR A 28 -6.94 -2.64 -2.34
C TYR A 28 -6.91 -3.15 -3.77
N PHE A 29 -6.61 -2.27 -4.72
CA PHE A 29 -6.23 -2.62 -6.07
C PHE A 29 -4.80 -3.13 -6.07
N TRP A 30 -4.61 -4.35 -6.56
CA TRP A 30 -3.29 -4.98 -6.63
C TRP A 30 -2.71 -4.77 -8.02
N LEU A 31 -1.58 -4.06 -8.07
CA LEU A 31 -0.74 -3.95 -9.26
C LEU A 31 0.52 -4.79 -9.07
N TYR A 32 0.87 -5.53 -10.08
CA TYR A 32 2.04 -6.42 -10.04
C TYR A 32 3.22 -5.73 -10.68
N GLY A 33 4.35 -5.69 -9.97
CA GLY A 33 5.63 -5.24 -10.46
C GLY A 33 6.61 -6.40 -10.59
N ALA A 34 7.51 -6.31 -11.52
CA ALA A 34 8.61 -7.25 -11.68
C ALA A 34 9.93 -6.50 -11.85
N GLY A 35 11.03 -7.09 -11.38
CA GLY A 35 12.34 -6.47 -11.43
C GLY A 35 12.79 -5.84 -10.12
N LEU A 36 14.00 -5.27 -10.14
CA LEU A 36 14.56 -4.57 -8.99
C LEU A 36 13.78 -3.26 -8.76
N LYS A 37 13.25 -3.11 -7.57
CA LYS A 37 12.56 -1.88 -7.15
C LYS A 37 13.53 -0.93 -6.49
N ASP A 38 13.33 0.37 -6.69
CA ASP A 38 13.96 1.38 -5.84
C ASP A 38 13.33 1.30 -4.45
N ILE A 39 14.17 1.09 -3.42
CA ILE A 39 13.73 0.95 -2.03
C ILE A 39 12.97 2.20 -1.57
N TYR A 40 13.36 3.37 -2.03
CA TYR A 40 12.71 4.64 -1.66
C TYR A 40 11.33 4.78 -2.30
N GLU A 41 11.21 4.36 -3.55
CA GLU A 41 9.93 4.32 -4.25
C GLU A 41 8.98 3.27 -3.63
N GLU A 42 9.48 2.11 -3.26
CA GLU A 42 8.70 1.08 -2.59
C GLU A 42 8.18 1.57 -1.23
N GLU A 43 9.03 2.21 -0.41
CA GLU A 43 8.58 2.81 0.86
C GLU A 43 7.53 3.89 0.63
N ALA A 44 7.69 4.72 -0.41
CA ALA A 44 6.72 5.79 -0.72
C ALA A 44 5.38 5.23 -1.20
N THR A 45 5.38 4.25 -2.11
CA THR A 45 4.16 3.60 -2.60
C THR A 45 3.40 2.89 -1.50
N ASN A 46 4.11 2.21 -0.59
CA ASN A 46 3.53 1.62 0.62
C ASN A 46 2.96 2.70 1.55
N GLY A 47 3.67 3.81 1.72
CA GLY A 47 3.28 4.93 2.57
C GLY A 47 1.98 5.61 2.16
N ILE A 48 1.66 5.65 0.86
CA ILE A 48 0.42 6.23 0.33
C ILE A 48 -0.67 5.19 0.01
N SER A 49 -0.40 3.90 0.26
CA SER A 49 -1.32 2.80 -0.07
C SER A 49 -2.72 2.96 0.52
N GLU A 50 -2.84 3.53 1.73
CA GLU A 50 -4.14 3.77 2.36
C GLU A 50 -4.95 4.88 1.66
N LYS A 51 -4.29 5.92 1.15
CA LYS A 51 -4.92 7.02 0.43
C LYS A 51 -5.52 6.53 -0.89
N TRP A 52 -4.75 5.78 -1.66
CA TRP A 52 -5.12 5.35 -3.00
C TRP A 52 -5.80 3.99 -3.04
N LYS A 53 -5.72 3.23 -1.94
CA LYS A 53 -6.14 1.82 -1.92
C LYS A 53 -5.48 1.01 -3.04
N ILE A 54 -4.23 1.32 -3.34
CA ILE A 54 -3.38 0.63 -4.31
C ILE A 54 -2.24 -0.04 -3.55
N LYS A 55 -1.94 -1.28 -3.92
CA LYS A 55 -0.77 -2.03 -3.44
C LYS A 55 0.01 -2.57 -4.61
N TRP A 56 1.30 -2.36 -4.59
CA TRP A 56 2.24 -3.01 -5.49
C TRP A 56 2.66 -4.35 -4.89
N VAL A 57 2.49 -5.40 -5.68
CA VAL A 57 2.81 -6.77 -5.31
C VAL A 57 3.96 -7.23 -6.16
N ASP A 58 4.99 -7.77 -5.52
CA ASP A 58 6.11 -8.36 -6.22
C ASP A 58 5.66 -9.64 -6.94
N ALA A 59 5.90 -9.69 -8.24
CA ALA A 59 5.56 -10.82 -9.11
C ALA A 59 6.80 -11.59 -9.59
N GLY A 60 7.97 -11.24 -9.11
CA GLY A 60 9.24 -11.86 -9.43
C GLY A 60 10.33 -10.87 -9.81
N ASP A 61 11.53 -11.37 -9.86
CA ASP A 61 12.75 -10.64 -10.21
C ASP A 61 12.93 -10.41 -11.73
N CYS A 62 14.12 -9.98 -12.12
CA CYS A 62 14.46 -9.70 -13.52
C CYS A 62 14.44 -10.94 -14.45
N THR A 63 14.22 -12.16 -13.93
CA THR A 63 14.31 -13.41 -14.65
C THR A 63 12.96 -14.07 -14.97
N ILE A 64 11.87 -13.32 -14.87
CA ILE A 64 10.54 -13.84 -15.18
C ILE A 64 10.41 -14.19 -16.68
N ASP A 65 9.75 -15.31 -16.96
CA ASP A 65 9.48 -15.75 -18.32
C ASP A 65 8.41 -14.89 -19.02
N TYR A 66 8.40 -14.97 -20.35
CA TYR A 66 7.48 -14.20 -21.20
C TYR A 66 6.00 -14.46 -20.89
N GLU A 67 5.62 -15.70 -20.61
CA GLU A 67 4.23 -16.06 -20.33
C GLU A 67 3.76 -15.47 -18.99
N THR A 68 4.62 -15.46 -17.99
CA THR A 68 4.37 -14.82 -16.70
C THR A 68 4.25 -13.31 -16.87
N LEU A 69 5.15 -12.67 -17.60
CA LEU A 69 5.08 -11.23 -17.91
C LEU A 69 3.78 -10.86 -18.61
N LYS A 70 3.34 -11.67 -19.58
CA LYS A 70 2.07 -11.47 -20.29
C LYS A 70 0.86 -11.57 -19.35
N LYS A 71 0.86 -12.53 -18.43
CA LYS A 71 -0.19 -12.66 -17.41
C LYS A 71 -0.25 -11.43 -16.48
N ILE A 72 0.90 -10.97 -16.00
CA ILE A 72 1.03 -9.76 -15.18
C ILE A 72 0.49 -8.54 -15.92
N THR A 73 0.93 -8.34 -17.17
CA THR A 73 0.49 -7.21 -17.99
C THR A 73 -1.03 -7.20 -18.18
N ASN A 74 -1.63 -8.36 -18.47
CA ASN A 74 -3.08 -8.47 -18.63
C ASN A 74 -3.84 -8.24 -17.32
N ALA A 75 -3.32 -8.73 -16.20
CA ALA A 75 -3.91 -8.47 -14.88
C ALA A 75 -3.84 -6.98 -14.53
N ASN A 76 -2.67 -6.35 -14.69
CA ASN A 76 -2.48 -4.93 -14.42
C ASN A 76 -3.40 -4.06 -15.28
N LYS A 77 -3.56 -4.39 -16.58
CA LYS A 77 -4.44 -3.64 -17.46
C LYS A 77 -5.90 -3.59 -16.97
N LYS A 78 -6.41 -4.71 -16.44
CA LYS A 78 -7.75 -4.76 -15.84
C LYS A 78 -7.83 -3.95 -14.55
N THR A 79 -6.83 -4.10 -13.68
CA THR A 79 -6.74 -3.34 -12.42
C THR A 79 -6.63 -1.85 -12.69
N GLN A 80 -5.82 -1.42 -13.66
CA GLN A 80 -5.68 -0.01 -14.05
C GLN A 80 -7.00 0.57 -14.56
N ALA A 81 -7.75 -0.17 -15.36
CA ALA A 81 -9.09 0.26 -15.80
C ALA A 81 -10.05 0.43 -14.61
N ALA A 82 -10.00 -0.45 -13.62
CA ALA A 82 -10.82 -0.33 -12.40
C ALA A 82 -10.39 0.87 -11.53
N ILE A 83 -9.09 1.14 -11.44
CA ILE A 83 -8.55 2.32 -10.76
C ILE A 83 -9.00 3.60 -11.49
N GLU A 84 -8.90 3.63 -12.82
CA GLU A 84 -9.37 4.78 -13.63
C GLU A 84 -10.86 5.03 -13.44
N ASN A 85 -11.68 3.98 -13.40
CA ASN A 85 -13.10 4.10 -13.11
C ASN A 85 -13.40 4.70 -11.73
N LYS A 86 -12.54 4.43 -10.74
CA LYS A 86 -12.70 4.94 -9.36
C LYS A 86 -12.18 6.35 -9.18
N TYR A 87 -11.01 6.65 -9.73
CA TYR A 87 -10.29 7.92 -9.46
C TYR A 87 -10.30 8.90 -10.65
N GLY A 88 -10.79 8.45 -11.81
CA GLY A 88 -10.88 9.25 -13.04
C GLY A 88 -9.61 9.18 -13.89
N LYS A 89 -9.72 9.75 -15.11
CA LYS A 89 -8.57 9.84 -16.02
C LYS A 89 -7.43 10.66 -15.43
N GLY A 90 -6.19 10.25 -15.73
CA GLY A 90 -4.99 10.88 -15.20
C GLY A 90 -4.76 10.62 -13.72
N TRP A 91 -5.34 9.53 -13.21
CA TRP A 91 -5.07 9.06 -11.84
C TRP A 91 -3.60 8.72 -11.63
N ASP A 92 -2.96 8.16 -12.62
CA ASP A 92 -1.56 7.79 -12.66
C ASP A 92 -0.63 8.98 -12.38
N VAL A 93 -0.83 10.08 -13.11
CA VAL A 93 -0.05 11.33 -12.89
C VAL A 93 -0.24 11.88 -11.47
N LYS A 94 -1.46 11.79 -10.92
CA LYS A 94 -1.73 12.22 -9.55
C LYS A 94 -1.10 11.28 -8.53
N TYR A 95 -1.12 9.99 -8.82
CA TYR A 95 -0.52 8.96 -8.00
C TYR A 95 1.01 9.14 -7.94
N ASP A 96 1.65 9.29 -9.11
CA ASP A 96 3.10 9.49 -9.20
C ASP A 96 3.54 10.76 -8.46
N LYS A 97 2.77 11.86 -8.62
CA LYS A 97 3.01 13.08 -7.83
C LYS A 97 2.90 12.86 -6.34
N ASP A 98 1.91 12.08 -5.87
CA ASP A 98 1.77 11.76 -4.44
C ASP A 98 2.93 10.88 -3.94
N VAL A 99 3.47 9.98 -4.78
CA VAL A 99 4.68 9.19 -4.46
C VAL A 99 5.87 10.14 -4.28
N GLU A 100 6.13 11.03 -5.24
CA GLU A 100 7.21 12.02 -5.15
C GLU A 100 7.06 12.92 -3.91
N ASP A 101 5.86 13.47 -3.68
CA ASP A 101 5.55 14.30 -2.51
C ASP A 101 5.79 13.53 -1.20
N PHE A 102 5.50 12.23 -1.16
CA PHE A 102 5.72 11.40 0.02
C PHE A 102 7.21 11.13 0.25
N MET A 103 7.98 10.89 -0.81
CA MET A 103 9.44 10.73 -0.73
C MET A 103 10.09 11.96 -0.07
N MET A 104 9.64 13.17 -0.43
CA MET A 104 10.12 14.40 0.20
C MET A 104 9.68 14.51 1.67
N LYS A 105 8.43 14.17 1.99
CA LYS A 105 7.91 14.23 3.36
C LYS A 105 8.58 13.23 4.31
N ARG A 106 9.18 12.16 3.81
CA ARG A 106 10.01 11.25 4.62
C ARG A 106 11.15 11.98 5.31
N VAL A 107 11.77 12.94 4.64
CA VAL A 107 12.86 13.75 5.20
C VAL A 107 12.34 14.54 6.40
N ASP A 108 11.16 15.17 6.29
CA ASP A 108 10.53 15.91 7.40
C ASP A 108 10.24 15.00 8.61
N VAL A 109 9.80 13.76 8.35
CA VAL A 109 9.57 12.77 9.42
C VAL A 109 10.88 12.44 10.14
N MET A 110 11.97 12.20 9.39
CA MET A 110 13.27 11.90 9.97
C MET A 110 13.81 13.07 10.78
N ASP A 111 13.65 14.30 10.33
CA ASP A 111 14.05 15.50 11.07
C ASP A 111 13.39 15.59 12.45
N VAL A 112 12.13 15.18 12.53
CA VAL A 112 11.43 15.13 13.82
C VAL A 112 11.93 14.00 14.70
N LEU A 113 12.14 12.81 14.12
CA LEU A 113 12.56 11.61 14.85
C LEU A 113 13.97 11.73 15.43
N ILE A 114 14.94 12.22 14.63
CA ILE A 114 16.35 12.30 15.01
C ILE A 114 16.56 13.14 16.28
N VAL A 115 15.81 14.23 16.44
CA VAL A 115 15.92 15.11 17.60
C VAL A 115 15.02 14.70 18.78
N ASN A 116 14.11 13.75 18.57
CA ASN A 116 13.12 13.39 19.58
C ASN A 116 13.68 12.46 20.66
N LYS A 117 13.59 12.88 21.93
CA LYS A 117 14.13 12.13 23.07
C LYS A 117 13.44 10.77 23.28
N LEU A 118 12.12 10.69 23.10
CA LEU A 118 11.38 9.43 23.25
C LEU A 118 11.84 8.42 22.21
N PHE A 119 11.91 8.83 20.94
CA PHE A 119 12.34 7.96 19.85
C PHE A 119 13.77 7.44 20.09
N ARG A 120 14.71 8.33 20.41
CA ARG A 120 16.09 7.94 20.72
C ARG A 120 16.21 7.04 21.94
N SER A 121 15.34 7.22 22.95
CA SER A 121 15.29 6.30 24.09
C SER A 121 14.84 4.91 23.65
N LYS A 122 13.80 4.83 22.82
CA LYS A 122 13.29 3.55 22.31
C LYS A 122 14.30 2.82 21.45
N LEU A 123 15.04 3.52 20.60
CA LEU A 123 16.14 2.92 19.85
C LEU A 123 17.20 2.30 20.78
N ARG A 124 17.60 3.00 21.85
CA ARG A 124 18.55 2.46 22.84
C ARG A 124 17.99 1.23 23.56
N ASP A 125 16.70 1.23 23.94
CA ASP A 125 16.04 0.07 24.57
C ASP A 125 16.15 -1.20 23.70
N HIS A 126 16.24 -1.02 22.36
CA HIS A 126 16.36 -2.10 21.38
C HIS A 126 17.79 -2.27 20.82
N ASN A 127 18.78 -1.53 21.34
CA ASN A 127 20.15 -1.54 20.85
C ASN A 127 20.30 -1.21 19.35
N ILE A 128 19.45 -0.30 18.83
CA ILE A 128 19.49 0.16 17.45
C ILE A 128 20.20 1.50 17.38
N PRO A 129 21.34 1.61 16.64
CA PRO A 129 21.97 2.89 16.36
C PRO A 129 21.07 3.78 15.53
N ILE A 130 21.14 5.10 15.73
CA ILE A 130 20.29 6.04 14.98
C ILE A 130 20.61 6.03 13.48
N ASP A 131 21.84 5.71 13.11
CA ASP A 131 22.32 5.66 11.73
C ASP A 131 21.91 4.37 11.01
N ASP A 132 21.52 3.32 11.76
CA ASP A 132 21.12 1.99 11.26
C ASP A 132 19.62 1.73 11.45
N VAL A 133 18.81 2.79 11.55
CA VAL A 133 17.37 2.63 11.77
C VAL A 133 16.67 2.16 10.49
N ASP A 134 16.26 0.90 10.48
CA ASP A 134 15.31 0.40 9.49
C ASP A 134 13.88 0.70 9.93
N LYS A 135 13.08 1.26 9.02
CA LYS A 135 11.75 1.73 9.34
C LYS A 135 10.83 1.76 8.13
N GLU A 136 9.57 1.54 8.41
CA GLU A 136 8.48 1.82 7.49
C GLU A 136 7.75 3.10 7.90
N VAL A 137 7.54 4.00 6.96
CA VAL A 137 6.80 5.25 7.18
C VAL A 137 5.47 5.15 6.43
N LYS A 138 4.37 5.38 7.14
CA LYS A 138 3.02 5.37 6.57
C LYS A 138 2.32 6.69 6.82
N GLY A 139 1.82 7.34 5.77
CA GLY A 139 0.99 8.53 5.89
C GLY A 139 -0.39 8.19 6.45
N LEU A 140 -0.82 8.85 7.52
CA LEU A 140 -2.14 8.65 8.10
C LEU A 140 -3.17 9.62 7.51
N ASN A 141 -2.73 10.83 7.15
CA ASN A 141 -3.60 11.85 6.55
C ASN A 141 -2.77 12.99 5.92
N ASP A 142 -3.46 13.89 5.21
CA ASP A 142 -2.82 15.05 4.57
C ASP A 142 -2.41 16.16 5.55
N LYS A 143 -2.60 15.96 6.86
CA LYS A 143 -2.28 16.96 7.90
C LYS A 143 -0.86 16.84 8.45
N GLY A 144 -0.03 15.98 7.88
CA GLY A 144 1.36 15.77 8.31
C GLY A 144 1.48 14.80 9.48
N GLN A 145 0.57 13.84 9.57
CA GLN A 145 0.63 12.78 10.58
C GLN A 145 1.05 11.45 9.93
N TYR A 146 1.99 10.78 10.56
CA TYR A 146 2.61 9.57 10.06
C TYR A 146 2.70 8.52 11.17
N GLU A 147 2.52 7.25 10.80
CA GLU A 147 2.94 6.12 11.60
C GLU A 147 4.31 5.69 11.14
N VAL A 148 5.22 5.47 12.07
CA VAL A 148 6.55 4.92 11.79
C VAL A 148 6.73 3.64 12.59
N ALA A 149 6.96 2.54 11.88
CA ALA A 149 7.30 1.24 12.45
C ALA A 149 8.81 1.05 12.35
N VAL A 150 9.48 0.81 13.48
CA VAL A 150 10.91 0.49 13.53
C VAL A 150 11.10 -1.01 13.55
N ILE A 151 11.95 -1.50 12.65
CA ILE A 151 12.20 -2.92 12.38
C ILE A 151 13.60 -3.28 12.85
N ASN A 152 13.81 -4.49 13.34
CA ASN A 152 15.14 -5.01 13.68
C ASN A 152 15.63 -5.97 12.59
N GLN A 153 16.54 -5.53 11.74
CA GLN A 153 17.13 -6.34 10.67
C GLN A 153 18.00 -7.51 11.18
N LYS A 154 18.50 -7.45 12.42
CA LYS A 154 19.36 -8.52 12.98
C LYS A 154 18.60 -9.83 13.23
N LEU A 155 17.29 -9.80 13.14
CA LEU A 155 16.43 -10.99 13.17
C LEU A 155 16.07 -11.37 11.74
N GLU A 156 17.04 -11.84 10.97
CA GLU A 156 17.01 -12.09 9.51
C GLU A 156 15.80 -12.91 8.99
N TYR A 157 15.03 -13.54 9.84
CA TYR A 157 13.91 -14.41 9.44
C TYR A 157 12.54 -13.95 9.97
N GLU A 158 12.51 -12.91 10.81
CA GLU A 158 11.29 -12.34 11.32
C GLU A 158 11.38 -10.83 11.18
N ASN A 159 10.68 -10.21 10.22
CA ASN A 159 10.48 -8.75 10.14
C ASN A 159 9.75 -8.28 11.41
N LYS A 160 10.46 -8.29 12.53
CA LYS A 160 9.90 -8.00 13.83
C LYS A 160 9.88 -6.49 14.05
N ILE A 161 8.70 -5.93 14.10
CA ILE A 161 8.50 -4.54 14.50
C ILE A 161 8.89 -4.42 15.98
N CYS A 162 9.91 -3.63 16.28
CA CYS A 162 10.38 -3.36 17.63
C CYS A 162 9.41 -2.44 18.38
N PHE A 163 9.00 -1.37 17.73
CA PHE A 163 8.01 -0.42 18.25
C PHE A 163 7.44 0.43 17.12
N ARG A 164 6.32 1.10 17.42
CA ARG A 164 5.67 2.03 16.51
C ARG A 164 5.50 3.38 17.17
N VAL A 165 5.60 4.44 16.38
CA VAL A 165 5.35 5.81 16.85
C VAL A 165 4.45 6.56 15.87
N ASN A 166 3.60 7.42 16.40
CA ASN A 166 2.94 8.46 15.62
C ASN A 166 3.81 9.70 15.61
N VAL A 167 4.04 10.26 14.42
CA VAL A 167 4.79 11.48 14.20
C VAL A 167 3.86 12.55 13.62
N ASP A 168 3.83 13.72 14.25
CA ASP A 168 3.19 14.91 13.69
C ASP A 168 4.31 15.89 13.28
N THR A 169 4.54 16.01 11.97
CA THR A 169 5.63 16.83 11.44
C THR A 169 5.37 18.33 11.62
N LYS A 170 4.11 18.76 11.66
CA LYS A 170 3.74 20.16 11.88
C LYS A 170 3.93 20.60 13.34
N LYS A 171 3.53 19.75 14.29
CA LYS A 171 3.71 19.99 15.72
C LYS A 171 5.08 19.55 16.23
N ARG A 172 5.85 18.82 15.40
CA ARG A 172 7.14 18.20 15.75
C ARG A 172 7.05 17.31 17.00
N THR A 173 5.98 16.52 17.10
CA THR A 173 5.73 15.61 18.21
C THR A 173 5.80 14.15 17.81
N VAL A 174 6.25 13.31 18.74
CA VAL A 174 6.33 11.85 18.59
C VAL A 174 5.63 11.20 19.79
N ASN A 175 4.73 10.28 19.53
CA ASN A 175 3.99 9.52 20.54
C ASN A 175 4.12 8.02 20.25
N LEU A 176 4.34 7.22 21.30
CA LEU A 176 4.40 5.76 21.18
C LEU A 176 2.99 5.21 20.90
N ILE A 177 2.90 4.29 19.95
CA ILE A 177 1.69 3.49 19.72
C ILE A 177 1.79 2.24 20.60
N LYS A 178 0.74 2.00 21.39
CA LYS A 178 0.63 0.83 22.29
C LYS A 178 0.13 -0.40 21.53
#